data_64f55fb21855a9b9e59ed2047eed2345
#
_entry.id   64f55fb21855a9b9e59ed2047eed2345
#
_cell.length_a   1.000
_cell.length_b   1.000
_cell.length_c   1.000
_cell.angle_alpha   90.00
_cell.angle_beta   90.00
_cell.angle_gamma   90.00
#
_symmetry.space_group_name_H-M   'P 1'
#
loop_
_entity.id
_entity.type
_entity.pdbx_description
1 polymer ?
#
loop_
_entity_poly.entity_id
_entity_poly.type
_entity_poly.pdbx_seq_one_letter_code
_entity_poly.pdbx_strand_id
1 'polypeptide(L)'
;MYIKKICLFGCTADPFTPAHMAMVEAACKIHDIVVIIPTIVDYYRAGKTKWLSDDQKLEVINAFVNKSKFWHKIIVDDHEFQLRTRLSFEQLANRRFYHTLNDMISKYSENGMNEICMMIGSDSYINFGTWYAYDKILNILGDNRLYVVTGRNGMTNELLPTYKFLNENGKLQDYHINTFKIDDRFKDMSATKIRAKYSDYKTYLDDVLD
;
A
#
# COMPACT_ATOMS: atom_id res chain seq x y z
N MET A 1 -3.28 -10.33 -27.17
CA MET A 1 -3.84 -10.35 -25.80
C MET A 1 -3.20 -9.20 -25.04
N TYR A 2 -3.97 -8.32 -24.41
CA TYR A 2 -3.44 -7.17 -23.68
C TYR A 2 -3.13 -7.58 -22.23
N ILE A 3 -1.87 -7.43 -21.83
CA ILE A 3 -1.41 -7.70 -20.47
C ILE A 3 -1.66 -6.44 -19.63
N LYS A 4 -2.54 -6.52 -18.63
CA LYS A 4 -2.78 -5.40 -17.71
C LYS A 4 -1.65 -5.29 -16.70
N LYS A 5 -1.24 -4.05 -16.42
CA LYS A 5 -0.34 -3.71 -15.30
C LYS A 5 -1.18 -3.32 -14.09
N ILE A 6 -1.11 -4.11 -13.03
CA ILE A 6 -1.91 -3.92 -11.81
C ILE A 6 -0.96 -3.59 -10.66
N CYS A 7 -1.17 -2.44 -10.02
CA CYS A 7 -0.39 -2.00 -8.89
C CYS A 7 -1.15 -2.24 -7.58
N LEU A 8 -0.58 -3.02 -6.68
CA LEU A 8 -1.11 -3.28 -5.35
C LEU A 8 -0.56 -2.26 -4.36
N PHE A 9 -1.43 -1.60 -3.60
CA PHE A 9 -1.09 -0.63 -2.58
C PHE A 9 -1.70 -1.02 -1.24
N GLY A 10 -0.91 -1.70 -0.40
CA GLY A 10 -1.28 -2.01 0.99
C GLY A 10 -1.04 -0.81 1.90
N CYS A 11 -2.04 -0.39 2.66
CA CYS A 11 -1.90 0.70 3.63
C CYS A 11 -2.80 0.51 4.85
N THR A 12 -2.34 1.02 5.99
CA THR A 12 -3.13 0.99 7.25
C THR A 12 -4.43 1.79 7.15
N ALA A 13 -4.42 2.87 6.37
CA ALA A 13 -5.56 3.78 6.14
C ALA A 13 -6.28 4.27 7.43
N ASP A 14 -5.53 4.64 8.44
CA ASP A 14 -6.07 5.07 9.75
C ASP A 14 -5.62 6.49 10.14
N PRO A 15 -6.13 7.56 9.43
CA PRO A 15 -6.95 7.53 8.25
C PRO A 15 -6.17 7.39 6.94
N PHE A 16 -6.89 7.15 5.85
CA PHE A 16 -6.38 7.40 4.49
C PHE A 16 -6.20 8.92 4.31
N THR A 17 -5.13 9.35 3.67
CA THR A 17 -4.76 10.77 3.62
C THR A 17 -4.62 11.27 2.18
N PRO A 18 -4.64 12.60 1.93
CA PRO A 18 -4.32 13.17 0.61
C PRO A 18 -2.97 12.70 0.05
N ALA A 19 -1.98 12.44 0.93
CA ALA A 19 -0.70 11.88 0.51
C ALA A 19 -0.83 10.45 -0.03
N HIS A 20 -1.66 9.59 0.60
CA HIS A 20 -1.97 8.27 0.06
C HIS A 20 -2.67 8.38 -1.30
N MET A 21 -3.63 9.30 -1.42
CA MET A 21 -4.33 9.50 -2.70
C MET A 21 -3.39 10.00 -3.80
N ALA A 22 -2.46 10.92 -3.48
CA ALA A 22 -1.44 11.38 -4.42
C ALA A 22 -0.54 10.23 -4.92
N MET A 23 -0.20 9.28 -4.04
CA MET A 23 0.54 8.06 -4.43
C MET A 23 -0.29 7.21 -5.40
N VAL A 24 -1.56 6.98 -5.09
CA VAL A 24 -2.49 6.21 -5.94
C VAL A 24 -2.65 6.86 -7.30
N GLU A 25 -2.88 8.17 -7.35
CA GLU A 25 -3.02 8.91 -8.62
C GLU A 25 -1.74 8.92 -9.46
N ALA A 26 -0.57 8.98 -8.81
CA ALA A 26 0.70 8.84 -9.52
C ALA A 26 0.84 7.45 -10.13
N ALA A 27 0.47 6.39 -9.40
CA ALA A 27 0.46 5.02 -9.91
C ALA A 27 -0.53 4.83 -11.06
N CYS A 28 -1.72 5.46 -11.02
CA CYS A 28 -2.73 5.39 -12.09
C CYS A 28 -2.25 5.94 -13.44
N LYS A 29 -1.20 6.78 -13.47
CA LYS A 29 -0.61 7.31 -14.70
C LYS A 29 0.18 6.26 -15.48
N ILE A 30 0.71 5.24 -14.80
CA ILE A 30 1.62 4.24 -15.36
C ILE A 30 1.10 2.81 -15.26
N HIS A 31 -0.01 2.59 -14.56
CA HIS A 31 -0.67 1.29 -14.43
C HIS A 31 -2.10 1.37 -14.95
N ASP A 32 -2.64 0.23 -15.38
CA ASP A 32 -4.02 0.12 -15.86
C ASP A 32 -5.01 0.12 -14.70
N ILE A 33 -4.64 -0.54 -13.58
CA ILE A 33 -5.44 -0.65 -12.37
C ILE A 33 -4.53 -0.43 -11.15
N VAL A 34 -5.05 0.28 -10.16
CA VAL A 34 -4.45 0.39 -8.82
C VAL A 34 -5.42 -0.18 -7.80
N VAL A 35 -4.98 -1.16 -7.03
CA VAL A 35 -5.78 -1.80 -5.99
C VAL A 35 -5.33 -1.28 -4.63
N ILE A 36 -6.19 -0.56 -3.95
CA ILE A 36 -5.97 -0.12 -2.57
C ILE A 36 -6.43 -1.24 -1.64
N ILE A 37 -5.52 -1.71 -0.80
CA ILE A 37 -5.76 -2.79 0.15
C ILE A 37 -5.63 -2.22 1.57
N PRO A 38 -6.74 -1.82 2.21
CA PRO A 38 -6.69 -1.41 3.60
C PRO A 38 -6.35 -2.61 4.48
N THR A 39 -5.21 -2.52 5.19
CA THR A 39 -4.69 -3.65 5.95
C THR A 39 -5.26 -3.69 7.37
N ILE A 40 -5.48 -4.93 7.88
CA ILE A 40 -5.72 -5.15 9.29
C ILE A 40 -4.42 -4.87 10.03
N VAL A 41 -4.38 -3.76 10.75
CA VAL A 41 -3.24 -3.48 11.62
C VAL A 41 -3.40 -4.25 12.91
N ASP A 42 -2.37 -4.98 13.26
CA ASP A 42 -2.19 -5.43 14.63
C ASP A 42 -1.79 -4.22 15.49
N TYR A 43 -2.80 -3.43 15.87
CA TYR A 43 -2.59 -2.24 16.70
C TYR A 43 -1.87 -2.57 18.01
N TYR A 44 -2.10 -3.78 18.54
CA TYR A 44 -1.47 -4.25 19.77
C TYR A 44 0.02 -4.44 19.60
N ARG A 45 0.49 -4.91 18.43
CA ARG A 45 1.93 -5.04 18.13
C ARG A 45 2.59 -3.72 17.80
N ALA A 46 1.87 -2.83 17.14
CA ALA A 46 2.42 -1.56 16.68
C ALA A 46 2.38 -0.47 17.77
N GLY A 47 1.78 -0.74 18.93
CA GLY A 47 1.56 0.28 19.97
C GLY A 47 0.69 1.45 19.50
N LYS A 48 -0.09 1.26 18.43
CA LYS A 48 -0.93 2.29 17.82
C LYS A 48 -2.36 2.15 18.29
N THR A 49 -2.99 3.29 18.59
CA THR A 49 -4.42 3.35 18.88
C THR A 49 -5.23 3.33 17.59
N LYS A 50 -6.25 2.49 17.52
CA LYS A 50 -7.20 2.48 16.40
C LYS A 50 -8.05 3.75 16.47
N TRP A 51 -8.06 4.54 15.40
CA TRP A 51 -8.88 5.75 15.30
C TRP A 51 -10.18 5.50 14.53
N LEU A 52 -10.14 4.68 13.47
CA LEU A 52 -11.29 4.37 12.61
C LEU A 52 -11.68 2.89 12.73
N SER A 53 -12.99 2.61 12.68
CA SER A 53 -13.49 1.27 12.39
C SER A 53 -13.12 0.87 10.95
N ASP A 54 -13.30 -0.40 10.60
CA ASP A 54 -13.01 -0.86 9.24
C ASP A 54 -13.98 -0.22 8.24
N ASP A 55 -15.27 -0.08 8.59
CA ASP A 55 -16.27 0.60 7.77
C ASP A 55 -15.94 2.08 7.57
N GLN A 56 -15.51 2.76 8.62
CA GLN A 56 -15.07 4.16 8.54
C GLN A 56 -13.83 4.33 7.66
N LYS A 57 -12.89 3.36 7.69
CA LYS A 57 -11.75 3.39 6.77
C LYS A 57 -12.18 3.26 5.33
N LEU A 58 -13.12 2.34 5.03
CA LEU A 58 -13.67 2.19 3.68
C LEU A 58 -14.43 3.44 3.24
N GLU A 59 -15.21 4.05 4.13
CA GLU A 59 -15.90 5.32 3.86
C GLU A 59 -14.90 6.42 3.46
N VAL A 60 -13.84 6.60 4.26
CA VAL A 60 -12.80 7.60 3.98
C VAL A 60 -12.09 7.31 2.66
N ILE A 61 -11.67 6.07 2.39
CA ILE A 61 -11.00 5.71 1.15
C ILE A 61 -11.91 5.98 -0.06
N ASN A 62 -13.17 5.52 0.01
CA ASN A 62 -14.13 5.69 -1.09
C ASN A 62 -14.44 7.17 -1.35
N ALA A 63 -14.49 8.01 -0.32
CA ALA A 63 -14.69 9.44 -0.48
C ALA A 63 -13.56 10.09 -1.30
N PHE A 64 -12.29 9.72 -1.03
CA PHE A 64 -11.15 10.15 -1.85
C PHE A 64 -11.20 9.60 -3.27
N VAL A 65 -11.50 8.32 -3.43
CA VAL A 65 -11.56 7.66 -4.75
C VAL A 65 -12.62 8.31 -5.62
N ASN A 66 -13.82 8.57 -5.09
CA ASN A 66 -14.92 9.17 -5.84
C ASN A 66 -14.62 10.59 -6.34
N LYS A 67 -13.75 11.34 -5.66
CA LYS A 67 -13.29 12.68 -6.12
C LYS A 67 -12.12 12.61 -7.11
N SER A 68 -11.47 11.46 -7.26
CA SER A 68 -10.34 11.32 -8.17
C SER A 68 -10.79 11.22 -9.63
N LYS A 69 -10.08 11.92 -10.51
CA LYS A 69 -10.25 11.74 -11.96
C LYS A 69 -9.89 10.35 -12.47
N PHE A 70 -9.16 9.57 -11.67
CA PHE A 70 -8.75 8.19 -11.96
C PHE A 70 -9.66 7.14 -11.31
N TRP A 71 -10.82 7.52 -10.76
CA TRP A 71 -11.72 6.61 -10.06
C TRP A 71 -11.98 5.29 -10.81
N HIS A 72 -12.08 5.34 -12.15
CA HIS A 72 -12.32 4.19 -13.01
C HIS A 72 -11.14 3.21 -13.12
N LYS A 73 -9.95 3.59 -12.63
CA LYS A 73 -8.75 2.75 -12.55
C LYS A 73 -8.49 2.23 -11.13
N ILE A 74 -9.27 2.65 -10.14
CA ILE A 74 -9.00 2.36 -8.74
C ILE A 74 -10.00 1.33 -8.22
N ILE A 75 -9.49 0.28 -7.60
CA ILE A 75 -10.27 -0.73 -6.88
C ILE A 75 -9.94 -0.60 -5.40
N VAL A 76 -10.95 -0.52 -4.55
CA VAL A 76 -10.78 -0.66 -3.10
C VAL A 76 -11.11 -2.11 -2.74
N ASP A 77 -10.13 -2.86 -2.29
CA ASP A 77 -10.26 -4.28 -1.97
C ASP A 77 -10.24 -4.49 -0.46
N ASP A 78 -11.37 -4.82 0.11
CA ASP A 78 -11.57 -5.04 1.53
C ASP A 78 -11.21 -6.46 2.01
N HIS A 79 -10.46 -7.21 1.23
CA HIS A 79 -10.10 -8.61 1.48
C HIS A 79 -9.65 -8.86 2.92
N GLU A 80 -8.73 -8.04 3.45
CA GLU A 80 -8.26 -8.23 4.83
C GLU A 80 -9.38 -8.05 5.86
N PHE A 81 -10.31 -7.12 5.64
CA PHE A 81 -11.43 -6.92 6.56
C PHE A 81 -12.39 -8.12 6.53
N GLN A 82 -12.62 -8.70 5.36
CA GLN A 82 -13.42 -9.93 5.22
C GLN A 82 -12.77 -11.13 5.92
N LEU A 83 -11.45 -11.18 6.04
CA LEU A 83 -10.76 -12.25 6.76
C LEU A 83 -11.12 -12.29 8.26
N ARG A 84 -11.48 -11.15 8.87
CA ARG A 84 -11.92 -11.09 10.28
C ARG A 84 -13.16 -11.95 10.55
N THR A 85 -14.02 -12.11 9.57
CA THR A 85 -15.24 -12.93 9.70
C THR A 85 -15.00 -14.41 9.42
N ARG A 86 -13.84 -14.74 8.83
CA ARG A 86 -13.53 -16.10 8.34
C ARG A 86 -12.45 -16.82 9.14
N LEU A 87 -11.56 -16.05 9.80
CA LEU A 87 -10.40 -16.59 10.49
C LEU A 87 -10.51 -16.39 12.00
N SER A 88 -9.95 -17.32 12.77
CA SER A 88 -9.80 -17.16 14.21
C SER A 88 -8.81 -16.03 14.54
N PHE A 89 -8.88 -15.56 15.79
CA PHE A 89 -7.91 -14.54 16.28
C PHE A 89 -6.46 -15.01 16.13
N GLU A 90 -6.16 -16.26 16.44
CA GLU A 90 -4.81 -16.83 16.31
C GLU A 90 -4.35 -16.85 14.85
N GLN A 91 -5.22 -17.25 13.92
CA GLN A 91 -4.92 -17.23 12.49
C GLN A 91 -4.65 -15.81 11.99
N LEU A 92 -5.45 -14.84 12.42
CA LEU A 92 -5.23 -13.42 12.08
C LEU A 92 -3.92 -12.88 12.66
N ALA A 93 -3.61 -13.20 13.93
CA ALA A 93 -2.39 -12.78 14.61
C ALA A 93 -1.12 -13.31 13.92
N ASN A 94 -1.20 -14.43 13.23
CA ASN A 94 -0.08 -15.02 12.47
C ASN A 94 0.01 -14.53 11.03
N ARG A 95 -1.00 -13.84 10.50
CA ARG A 95 -0.91 -13.26 9.14
C ARG A 95 0.08 -12.09 9.11
N ARG A 96 0.70 -11.93 7.96
CA ARG A 96 1.63 -10.83 7.63
C ARG A 96 1.32 -10.37 6.21
N PHE A 97 1.79 -9.21 5.84
CA PHE A 97 1.59 -8.64 4.49
C PHE A 97 1.97 -9.62 3.37
N TYR A 98 2.98 -10.45 3.58
CA TYR A 98 3.34 -11.53 2.64
C TYR A 98 2.14 -12.44 2.27
N HIS A 99 1.30 -12.80 3.24
CA HIS A 99 0.12 -13.64 2.97
C HIS A 99 -0.94 -12.89 2.16
N THR A 100 -1.18 -11.62 2.52
CA THR A 100 -2.10 -10.75 1.78
C THR A 100 -1.63 -10.54 0.34
N LEU A 101 -0.32 -10.33 0.14
CA LEU A 101 0.25 -10.19 -1.20
C LEU A 101 0.00 -11.45 -2.04
N ASN A 102 0.21 -12.65 -1.49
CA ASN A 102 -0.09 -13.91 -2.20
C ASN A 102 -1.56 -14.03 -2.57
N ASP A 103 -2.48 -13.72 -1.65
CA ASP A 103 -3.91 -13.75 -1.93
C ASP A 103 -4.27 -12.78 -3.07
N MET A 104 -3.70 -11.56 -3.05
CA MET A 104 -3.94 -10.55 -4.07
C MET A 104 -3.33 -10.93 -5.43
N ILE A 105 -2.13 -11.49 -5.45
CA ILE A 105 -1.52 -12.01 -6.68
C ILE A 105 -2.41 -13.11 -7.27
N SER A 106 -2.85 -14.06 -6.46
CA SER A 106 -3.77 -15.12 -6.91
C SER A 106 -5.07 -14.54 -7.47
N LYS A 107 -5.63 -13.50 -6.84
CA LYS A 107 -6.89 -12.86 -7.24
C LYS A 107 -6.77 -12.09 -8.55
N TYR A 108 -5.67 -11.35 -8.73
CA TYR A 108 -5.54 -10.37 -9.81
C TYR A 108 -4.66 -10.82 -10.98
N SER A 109 -3.87 -11.88 -10.83
CA SER A 109 -2.97 -12.34 -11.91
C SER A 109 -3.68 -12.95 -13.10
N GLU A 110 -4.96 -13.34 -12.97
CA GLU A 110 -5.71 -14.04 -14.03
C GLU A 110 -4.88 -15.20 -14.64
N ASN A 111 -4.42 -16.12 -13.80
CA ASN A 111 -3.55 -17.25 -14.19
C ASN A 111 -2.20 -16.81 -14.80
N GLY A 112 -1.64 -15.70 -14.31
CA GLY A 112 -0.35 -15.19 -14.76
C GLY A 112 -0.40 -14.30 -16.00
N MET A 113 -1.59 -13.97 -16.49
CA MET A 113 -1.75 -13.08 -17.66
C MET A 113 -1.51 -11.62 -17.35
N ASN A 114 -1.73 -11.16 -16.09
CA ASN A 114 -1.52 -9.78 -15.69
C ASN A 114 -0.16 -9.60 -15.02
N GLU A 115 0.46 -8.45 -15.25
CA GLU A 115 1.67 -8.02 -14.54
C GLU A 115 1.28 -7.38 -13.21
N ILE A 116 1.68 -8.03 -12.10
CA ILE A 116 1.42 -7.52 -10.76
C ILE A 116 2.64 -6.75 -10.27
N CYS A 117 2.40 -5.51 -9.85
CA CYS A 117 3.38 -4.63 -9.21
C CYS A 117 2.93 -4.32 -7.78
N MET A 118 3.84 -3.87 -6.94
CA MET A 118 3.54 -3.39 -5.59
C MET A 118 4.06 -1.96 -5.42
N MET A 119 3.33 -1.13 -4.71
CA MET A 119 3.74 0.22 -4.35
C MET A 119 3.78 0.38 -2.84
N ILE A 120 4.86 1.02 -2.35
CA ILE A 120 5.01 1.40 -0.94
C ILE A 120 5.60 2.81 -0.82
N GLY A 121 5.38 3.46 0.31
CA GLY A 121 6.07 4.71 0.63
C GLY A 121 7.53 4.47 1.02
N SER A 122 8.38 5.46 0.83
CA SER A 122 9.79 5.42 1.21
C SER A 122 10.00 5.17 2.71
N ASP A 123 9.10 5.67 3.55
CA ASP A 123 9.09 5.42 5.00
C ASP A 123 8.91 3.93 5.36
N SER A 124 8.14 3.21 4.56
CA SER A 124 7.97 1.76 4.69
C SER A 124 9.14 0.99 4.06
N TYR A 125 9.65 1.49 2.93
CA TYR A 125 10.73 0.83 2.20
C TYR A 125 12.04 0.80 2.98
N ILE A 126 12.39 1.85 3.74
CA ILE A 126 13.59 1.89 4.58
C ILE A 126 13.63 0.68 5.54
N ASN A 127 12.49 0.28 6.06
CA ASN A 127 12.37 -0.83 6.99
C ASN A 127 11.93 -2.14 6.31
N PHE A 128 11.88 -2.19 4.98
CA PHE A 128 11.34 -3.32 4.24
C PHE A 128 12.09 -4.63 4.52
N GLY A 129 13.41 -4.56 4.70
CA GLY A 129 14.24 -5.72 5.06
C GLY A 129 13.90 -6.34 6.44
N THR A 130 13.13 -5.65 7.28
CA THR A 130 12.63 -6.19 8.56
C THR A 130 11.25 -6.86 8.42
N TRP A 131 10.63 -6.77 7.25
CA TRP A 131 9.32 -7.38 7.02
C TRP A 131 9.44 -8.91 6.99
N TYR A 132 8.43 -9.57 7.51
CA TYR A 132 8.35 -11.02 7.43
C TYR A 132 8.42 -11.49 5.97
N ALA A 133 9.38 -12.35 5.67
CA ALA A 133 9.59 -12.92 4.34
C ALA A 133 9.77 -11.85 3.22
N TYR A 134 10.48 -10.75 3.51
CA TYR A 134 10.72 -9.68 2.52
C TYR A 134 11.40 -10.20 1.24
N ASP A 135 12.33 -11.14 1.38
CA ASP A 135 13.01 -11.82 0.29
C ASP A 135 12.03 -12.59 -0.62
N LYS A 136 11.08 -13.29 0.00
CA LYS A 136 10.00 -13.98 -0.73
C LYS A 136 9.05 -13.00 -1.42
N ILE A 137 8.77 -11.84 -0.79
CA ILE A 137 8.00 -10.77 -1.44
C ILE A 137 8.70 -10.33 -2.72
N LEU A 138 10.00 -10.06 -2.68
CA LEU A 138 10.77 -9.65 -3.85
C LEU A 138 10.81 -10.74 -4.92
N ASN A 139 10.98 -12.01 -4.53
CA ASN A 139 10.97 -13.14 -5.46
C ASN A 139 9.63 -13.31 -6.17
N ILE A 140 8.51 -13.18 -5.43
CA ILE A 140 7.16 -13.31 -6.01
C ILE A 140 6.84 -12.18 -6.96
N LEU A 141 7.24 -10.95 -6.61
CA LEU A 141 7.05 -9.80 -7.49
C LEU A 141 7.89 -9.92 -8.77
N GLY A 142 9.11 -10.43 -8.65
CA GLY A 142 10.10 -10.35 -9.71
C GLY A 142 10.74 -8.96 -9.80
N ASP A 143 11.85 -8.88 -10.49
CA ASP A 143 12.63 -7.65 -10.59
C ASP A 143 11.86 -6.49 -11.24
N ASN A 144 12.14 -5.25 -10.83
CA ASN A 144 11.50 -4.02 -11.35
C ASN A 144 9.98 -3.90 -11.11
N ARG A 145 9.38 -4.68 -10.21
CA ARG A 145 7.93 -4.63 -9.91
C ARG A 145 7.58 -4.00 -8.57
N LEU A 146 8.57 -3.52 -7.83
CA LEU A 146 8.37 -2.74 -6.62
C LEU A 146 8.57 -1.25 -6.92
N TYR A 147 7.53 -0.47 -6.66
CA TYR A 147 7.51 0.97 -6.81
C TYR A 147 7.63 1.64 -5.45
N VAL A 148 8.65 2.48 -5.27
CA VAL A 148 8.88 3.23 -4.04
C VAL A 148 8.55 4.69 -4.26
N VAL A 149 7.61 5.20 -3.47
CA VAL A 149 7.19 6.60 -3.55
C VAL A 149 8.03 7.45 -2.64
N THR A 150 8.78 8.37 -3.23
CA THR A 150 9.63 9.34 -2.53
C THR A 150 8.96 10.71 -2.39
N GLY A 151 9.63 11.65 -1.73
CA GLY A 151 9.10 13.00 -1.47
C GLY A 151 8.41 13.16 -0.12
N ARG A 152 8.31 12.08 0.68
CA ARG A 152 7.87 12.18 2.08
C ARG A 152 9.08 12.18 3.03
N ASN A 153 8.98 12.97 4.11
CA ASN A 153 10.02 13.05 5.16
C ASN A 153 11.44 13.35 4.63
N GLY A 154 11.56 14.12 3.53
CA GLY A 154 12.85 14.47 2.95
C GLY A 154 13.59 13.31 2.26
N MET A 155 12.95 12.17 2.05
CA MET A 155 13.57 11.01 1.41
C MET A 155 13.75 11.23 -0.09
N THR A 156 14.98 11.05 -0.54
CA THR A 156 15.38 11.04 -1.96
C THR A 156 15.78 9.63 -2.39
N ASN A 157 15.92 9.43 -3.69
CA ASN A 157 16.27 8.11 -4.24
C ASN A 157 17.63 7.61 -3.73
N GLU A 158 18.59 8.53 -3.54
CA GLU A 158 19.95 8.21 -3.10
C GLU A 158 20.01 7.68 -1.66
N LEU A 159 18.99 7.98 -0.86
CA LEU A 159 18.89 7.54 0.53
C LEU A 159 18.17 6.20 0.69
N LEU A 160 17.65 5.62 -0.39
CA LEU A 160 16.95 4.35 -0.33
C LEU A 160 17.94 3.17 -0.23
N PRO A 161 17.72 2.22 0.71
CA PRO A 161 18.56 1.05 0.81
C PRO A 161 18.39 0.13 -0.39
N THR A 162 19.46 -0.59 -0.76
CA THR A 162 19.39 -1.67 -1.74
C THR A 162 19.13 -2.99 -1.02
N TYR A 163 18.13 -3.73 -1.46
CA TYR A 163 17.84 -5.07 -0.98
C TYR A 163 18.28 -6.11 -2.00
N LYS A 164 18.62 -7.31 -1.50
CA LYS A 164 19.01 -8.43 -2.33
C LYS A 164 17.95 -9.50 -2.36
N PHE A 165 17.83 -10.20 -3.47
CA PHE A 165 16.93 -11.33 -3.65
C PHE A 165 17.58 -12.44 -4.46
N LEU A 166 17.05 -13.66 -4.38
CA LEU A 166 17.47 -14.76 -5.23
C LEU A 166 16.69 -14.69 -6.56
N ASN A 167 17.41 -14.55 -7.66
CA ASN A 167 16.78 -14.57 -8.98
C ASN A 167 16.33 -15.98 -9.39
N GLU A 168 15.72 -16.11 -10.55
CA GLU A 168 15.21 -17.38 -11.08
C GLU A 168 16.27 -18.49 -11.19
N ASN A 169 17.55 -18.10 -11.30
CA ASN A 169 18.69 -19.03 -11.34
C ASN A 169 19.29 -19.31 -9.94
N GLY A 170 18.65 -18.86 -8.87
CA GLY A 170 19.13 -19.02 -7.50
C GLY A 170 20.34 -18.17 -7.14
N LYS A 171 20.68 -17.15 -7.95
CA LYS A 171 21.80 -16.23 -7.67
C LYS A 171 21.31 -15.02 -6.89
N LEU A 172 22.08 -14.66 -5.87
CA LEU A 172 21.84 -13.46 -5.09
C LEU A 172 22.22 -12.22 -5.92
N GLN A 173 21.27 -11.32 -6.13
CA GLN A 173 21.48 -10.06 -6.86
C GLN A 173 20.76 -8.90 -6.20
N ASP A 174 21.14 -7.68 -6.57
CA ASP A 174 20.45 -6.48 -6.11
C ASP A 174 19.07 -6.38 -6.78
N TYR A 175 18.07 -6.04 -5.98
CA TYR A 175 16.71 -5.84 -6.48
C TYR A 175 16.57 -4.43 -7.04
N HIS A 176 16.11 -4.32 -8.27
CA HIS A 176 15.84 -3.02 -8.89
C HIS A 176 14.43 -2.52 -8.54
N ILE A 177 14.36 -1.31 -8.05
CA ILE A 177 13.10 -0.64 -7.76
C ILE A 177 12.81 0.43 -8.80
N ASN A 178 11.51 0.69 -9.00
CA ASN A 178 11.07 1.90 -9.67
C ASN A 178 10.76 2.97 -8.63
N THR A 179 11.04 4.23 -8.93
CA THR A 179 10.73 5.33 -8.02
C THR A 179 9.88 6.39 -8.72
N PHE A 180 8.98 7.01 -7.97
CA PHE A 180 8.33 8.25 -8.38
C PHE A 180 8.11 9.16 -7.17
N LYS A 181 8.17 10.47 -7.42
CA LYS A 181 8.02 11.48 -6.40
C LYS A 181 6.59 12.02 -6.42
N ILE A 182 5.98 12.16 -5.24
CA ILE A 182 4.76 12.95 -5.09
C ILE A 182 5.08 14.42 -4.84
N ASP A 183 4.09 15.28 -5.00
CA ASP A 183 4.20 16.72 -4.79
C ASP A 183 4.70 17.04 -3.36
N ASP A 184 5.60 17.99 -3.23
CA ASP A 184 6.23 18.38 -1.97
C ASP A 184 5.25 18.93 -0.93
N ARG A 185 4.05 19.39 -1.34
CA ARG A 185 2.96 19.77 -0.42
C ARG A 185 2.52 18.65 0.50
N PHE A 186 2.74 17.38 0.11
CA PHE A 186 2.39 16.21 0.89
C PHE A 186 3.54 15.65 1.74
N LYS A 187 4.75 16.26 1.66
CA LYS A 187 5.97 15.72 2.30
C LYS A 187 5.83 15.45 3.80
N ASP A 188 5.12 16.34 4.50
CA ASP A 188 4.96 16.29 5.95
C ASP A 188 3.62 15.70 6.40
N MET A 189 2.80 15.21 5.45
CA MET A 189 1.48 14.70 5.75
C MET A 189 1.55 13.24 6.21
N SER A 190 1.01 12.96 7.39
CA SER A 190 0.93 11.59 7.92
C SER A 190 -0.39 11.36 8.65
N ALA A 191 -0.83 10.10 8.72
CA ALA A 191 -2.02 9.73 9.48
C ALA A 191 -1.92 10.10 10.96
N THR A 192 -0.71 10.06 11.53
CA THR A 192 -0.47 10.47 12.94
C THR A 192 -0.76 11.97 13.14
N LYS A 193 -0.30 12.83 12.22
CA LYS A 193 -0.59 14.27 12.29
C LYS A 193 -2.09 14.56 12.08
N ILE A 194 -2.75 13.82 11.21
CA ILE A 194 -4.20 13.93 11.00
C ILE A 194 -4.95 13.60 12.29
N ARG A 195 -4.65 12.46 12.93
CA ARG A 195 -5.28 12.09 14.21
C ARG A 195 -5.04 13.09 15.34
N ALA A 196 -3.90 13.77 15.33
CA ALA A 196 -3.61 14.81 16.31
C ALA A 196 -4.37 16.12 16.04
N LYS A 197 -4.73 16.40 14.77
CA LYS A 197 -5.42 17.63 14.36
C LYS A 197 -6.94 17.53 14.51
N TYR A 198 -7.54 16.37 14.21
CA TYR A 198 -8.99 16.21 14.12
C TYR A 198 -9.53 15.34 15.26
N SER A 199 -10.64 15.79 15.88
CA SER A 199 -11.32 15.06 16.95
C SER A 199 -12.06 13.82 16.42
N ASP A 200 -12.57 13.89 15.18
CA ASP A 200 -13.30 12.82 14.51
C ASP A 200 -13.05 12.81 13.00
N TYR A 201 -13.41 11.71 12.36
CA TYR A 201 -13.10 11.50 10.94
C TYR A 201 -14.04 12.27 9.98
N LYS A 202 -15.26 12.63 10.43
CA LYS A 202 -16.20 13.40 9.58
C LYS A 202 -15.69 14.82 9.40
N THR A 203 -15.30 15.48 10.49
CA THR A 203 -14.62 16.79 10.44
C THR A 203 -13.37 16.74 9.56
N TYR A 204 -12.60 15.64 9.63
CA TYR A 204 -11.46 15.45 8.74
C TYR A 204 -11.88 15.35 7.27
N LEU A 205 -12.92 14.55 6.95
CA LEU A 205 -13.39 14.41 5.58
C LEU A 205 -13.90 15.72 5.01
N ASP A 206 -14.68 16.45 5.78
CA ASP A 206 -15.22 17.76 5.37
C ASP A 206 -14.09 18.74 5.02
N ASP A 207 -13.02 18.82 5.86
CA ASP A 207 -11.88 19.72 5.65
C ASP A 207 -10.99 19.34 4.45
N VAL A 208 -10.90 18.07 4.08
CA VAL A 208 -9.97 17.62 3.01
C VAL A 208 -10.66 17.35 1.67
N LEU A 209 -11.98 17.28 1.66
CA LEU A 209 -12.75 17.03 0.46
C LEU A 209 -13.44 18.30 -0.09
N ASP A 210 -13.53 19.38 0.67
CA ASP A 210 -13.94 20.68 0.18
C ASP A 210 -12.82 21.34 -0.63
#